data_41f5d0cbcd17ca27ec57fb7542c8eb53
#
_entry.id   41f5d0cbcd17ca27ec57fb7542c8eb53
#
_cell.length_a   1.000
_cell.length_b   1.000
_cell.length_c   1.000
_cell.angle_alpha   90.00
_cell.angle_beta   90.00
_cell.angle_gamma   90.00
#
_symmetry.space_group_name_H-M   'P 1'
#
loop_
_entity.id
_entity.type
_entity.pdbx_description
1 polymer ?
#
loop_
_entity_poly.entity_id
_entity_poly.type
_entity_poly.pdbx_seq_one_letter_code
_entity_poly.pdbx_strand_id
1 'polypeptide(L)'
;MGMTMTQKILAKHAGMNEVKKGQLIEANLDLVLGNDITTPVAITEFNKLGIDKVFDKTKVTIVCDHFTPNKDIKSAEQCKVARTFARGQEVINYFDVGQMGIEHCLLPEKGLVTCGDVVIGADSHTCTYGALGAFSTGIGSTDMAAGMATGKAWFKVPGAIKFVLKNKPAKWTSGKDIILHIIGEIGVDGARYMSMEFTGDGVQYLSMDDRFTICNMAIEAGAKNGIFPVDEKTKEYMEAHPCKTIKKNPTVYEADEDAEYDRVIEIDLSELKPTVAFPHLPENTKTTDEITEDIKIDQVVIGSCTNGRIEDMRIAAEIMRGKKVADDVRCIVFPGTQAIYLEAIEKGYITDMVLAGAAISTPTCGPCLGGHMGILAAGERAVSTTNRNFVGRMGHTESEVYLASPAVAAASAITGKISSPSEVCGGEK
;
A
#
# COMPACT_ATOMS: atom_id res chain seq x y z
N MET A 1 21.66 25.11 -3.03
CA MET A 1 21.27 24.09 -2.04
C MET A 1 20.56 23.00 -2.80
N GLY A 2 21.05 21.79 -2.73
CA GLY A 2 20.50 20.67 -3.51
C GLY A 2 19.11 20.28 -3.03
N MET A 3 18.32 19.74 -3.93
CA MET A 3 16.95 19.29 -3.67
C MET A 3 16.84 17.77 -3.64
N THR A 4 16.00 17.24 -2.74
CA THR A 4 15.59 15.83 -2.73
C THR A 4 14.68 15.51 -3.93
N MET A 5 14.45 14.23 -4.22
CA MET A 5 13.52 13.82 -5.29
C MET A 5 12.14 14.46 -5.10
N THR A 6 11.57 14.38 -3.89
CA THR A 6 10.27 14.98 -3.57
C THR A 6 10.24 16.49 -3.80
N GLN A 7 11.30 17.21 -3.40
CA GLN A 7 11.38 18.65 -3.61
C GLN A 7 11.41 19.02 -5.10
N LYS A 8 12.16 18.28 -5.92
CA LYS A 8 12.21 18.51 -7.37
C LYS A 8 10.85 18.29 -8.05
N ILE A 9 10.14 17.23 -7.69
CA ILE A 9 8.80 16.97 -8.21
C ILE A 9 7.85 18.10 -7.84
N LEU A 10 7.83 18.50 -6.58
CA LEU A 10 6.97 19.58 -6.09
C LEU A 10 7.32 20.95 -6.70
N ALA A 11 8.60 21.28 -6.83
CA ALA A 11 9.05 22.51 -7.49
C ALA A 11 8.52 22.60 -8.93
N LYS A 12 8.66 21.51 -9.70
CA LYS A 12 8.18 21.45 -11.08
C LYS A 12 6.68 21.68 -11.18
N HIS A 13 5.90 21.05 -10.30
CA HIS A 13 4.43 21.18 -10.31
C HIS A 13 3.92 22.51 -9.74
N ALA A 14 4.74 23.19 -8.94
CA ALA A 14 4.49 24.57 -8.49
C ALA A 14 4.94 25.64 -9.51
N GLY A 15 5.57 25.23 -10.63
CA GLY A 15 6.14 26.18 -11.60
C GLY A 15 7.34 26.95 -11.06
N MET A 16 8.06 26.37 -10.10
CA MET A 16 9.21 26.97 -9.41
C MET A 16 10.51 26.29 -9.82
N ASN A 17 11.61 27.01 -9.82
CA ASN A 17 12.93 26.41 -10.08
C ASN A 17 13.45 25.64 -8.87
N GLU A 18 13.14 26.09 -7.66
CA GLU A 18 13.52 25.47 -6.40
C GLU A 18 12.44 25.64 -5.34
N VAL A 19 12.36 24.72 -4.40
CA VAL A 19 11.55 24.84 -3.18
C VAL A 19 12.37 24.43 -1.97
N LYS A 20 11.97 24.93 -0.79
CA LYS A 20 12.66 24.66 0.48
C LYS A 20 11.73 23.97 1.47
N LYS A 21 12.29 23.12 2.33
CA LYS A 21 11.59 22.54 3.46
C LYS A 21 10.78 23.59 4.21
N GLY A 22 9.51 23.30 4.47
CA GLY A 22 8.59 24.16 5.19
C GLY A 22 7.93 25.25 4.34
N GLN A 23 8.32 25.45 3.11
CA GLN A 23 7.69 26.41 2.20
C GLN A 23 6.27 25.96 1.85
N LEU A 24 5.31 26.89 1.87
CA LEU A 24 3.96 26.65 1.35
C LEU A 24 3.95 26.91 -0.15
N ILE A 25 3.45 25.95 -0.89
CA ILE A 25 3.34 25.99 -2.35
C ILE A 25 1.95 25.55 -2.80
N GLU A 26 1.51 25.99 -3.96
CA GLU A 26 0.40 25.42 -4.69
C GLU A 26 0.97 24.63 -5.86
N ALA A 27 0.63 23.35 -5.99
CA ALA A 27 1.13 22.48 -7.04
C ALA A 27 -0.01 21.93 -7.90
N ASN A 28 0.23 21.79 -9.20
CA ASN A 28 -0.67 21.14 -10.14
C ASN A 28 -0.70 19.63 -9.88
N LEU A 29 -1.85 19.01 -10.08
CA LEU A 29 -2.09 17.58 -9.87
C LEU A 29 -2.11 16.82 -11.19
N ASP A 30 -1.52 15.62 -11.19
CA ASP A 30 -1.61 14.69 -12.31
C ASP A 30 -2.71 13.67 -12.12
N LEU A 31 -3.10 13.40 -10.86
CA LEU A 31 -4.21 12.52 -10.56
C LEU A 31 -4.82 12.82 -9.19
N VAL A 32 -6.16 12.73 -9.15
CA VAL A 32 -6.98 12.79 -7.92
C VAL A 32 -7.71 11.46 -7.79
N LEU A 33 -7.47 10.75 -6.69
CA LEU A 33 -8.03 9.43 -6.41
C LEU A 33 -9.11 9.48 -5.32
N GLY A 34 -10.20 8.75 -5.54
CA GLY A 34 -11.20 8.47 -4.51
C GLY A 34 -11.74 7.06 -4.59
N ASN A 35 -12.24 6.57 -3.46
CA ASN A 35 -12.84 5.25 -3.34
C ASN A 35 -14.31 5.32 -2.91
N ASP A 36 -14.97 4.18 -2.78
CA ASP A 36 -16.40 4.08 -2.43
C ASP A 36 -16.74 4.59 -1.02
N ILE A 37 -15.75 4.75 -0.11
CA ILE A 37 -15.97 5.36 1.21
C ILE A 37 -15.85 6.88 1.16
N THR A 38 -14.81 7.38 0.54
CA THR A 38 -14.40 8.79 0.64
C THR A 38 -15.00 9.66 -0.47
N THR A 39 -15.23 9.09 -1.66
CA THR A 39 -15.83 9.81 -2.80
C THR A 39 -17.21 10.39 -2.48
N PRO A 40 -18.16 9.68 -1.83
CA PRO A 40 -19.47 10.29 -1.51
C PRO A 40 -19.36 11.54 -0.62
N VAL A 41 -18.40 11.55 0.31
CA VAL A 41 -18.12 12.73 1.16
C VAL A 41 -17.52 13.85 0.31
N ALA A 42 -16.53 13.54 -0.53
CA ALA A 42 -15.91 14.52 -1.43
C ALA A 42 -16.92 15.12 -2.41
N ILE A 43 -17.86 14.34 -2.96
CA ILE A 43 -18.95 14.84 -3.82
C ILE A 43 -19.82 15.85 -3.09
N THR A 44 -20.14 15.61 -1.82
CA THR A 44 -20.93 16.54 -1.01
C THR A 44 -20.21 17.89 -0.88
N GLU A 45 -18.89 17.86 -0.64
CA GLU A 45 -18.08 19.10 -0.58
C GLU A 45 -17.91 19.74 -1.94
N PHE A 46 -17.68 18.97 -3.00
CA PHE A 46 -17.58 19.45 -4.38
C PHE A 46 -18.84 20.23 -4.80
N ASN A 47 -20.02 19.71 -4.51
CA ASN A 47 -21.28 20.38 -4.84
C ASN A 47 -21.45 21.72 -4.13
N LYS A 48 -20.86 21.92 -2.93
CA LYS A 48 -20.89 23.20 -2.21
C LYS A 48 -20.04 24.29 -2.87
N LEU A 49 -19.06 23.90 -3.70
CA LEU A 49 -18.19 24.84 -4.39
C LEU A 49 -18.90 25.57 -5.54
N GLY A 50 -20.10 25.11 -5.96
CA GLY A 50 -20.82 25.69 -7.08
C GLY A 50 -20.14 25.49 -8.44
N ILE A 51 -19.33 24.43 -8.55
CA ILE A 51 -18.61 24.05 -9.77
C ILE A 51 -19.33 22.85 -10.39
N ASP A 52 -19.69 22.96 -11.67
CA ASP A 52 -20.49 21.93 -12.35
C ASP A 52 -19.65 20.74 -12.86
N LYS A 53 -18.37 20.95 -13.15
CA LYS A 53 -17.50 19.94 -13.75
C LYS A 53 -16.18 19.81 -13.01
N VAL A 54 -15.66 18.57 -12.95
CA VAL A 54 -14.28 18.34 -12.51
C VAL A 54 -13.29 19.03 -13.47
N PHE A 55 -12.12 19.41 -12.96
CA PHE A 55 -11.13 20.16 -13.74
C PHE A 55 -10.66 19.40 -14.99
N ASP A 56 -10.52 18.07 -14.87
CA ASP A 56 -10.13 17.19 -15.98
C ASP A 56 -10.62 15.77 -15.70
N LYS A 57 -11.53 15.28 -16.54
CA LYS A 57 -12.13 13.94 -16.43
C LYS A 57 -11.13 12.79 -16.65
N THR A 58 -9.95 13.08 -17.19
CA THR A 58 -8.87 12.11 -17.37
C THR A 58 -7.97 11.99 -16.17
N LYS A 59 -7.96 13.00 -15.30
CA LYS A 59 -7.11 13.08 -14.10
C LYS A 59 -7.85 12.81 -12.79
N VAL A 60 -9.14 12.51 -12.85
CA VAL A 60 -9.92 12.02 -11.71
C VAL A 60 -10.13 10.52 -11.88
N THR A 61 -9.82 9.75 -10.83
CA THR A 61 -10.01 8.31 -10.79
C THR A 61 -10.86 7.94 -9.59
N ILE A 62 -11.86 7.08 -9.80
CA ILE A 62 -12.72 6.58 -8.73
C ILE A 62 -12.72 5.05 -8.79
N VAL A 63 -12.40 4.42 -7.64
CA VAL A 63 -12.33 2.95 -7.50
C VAL A 63 -13.29 2.52 -6.41
N CYS A 64 -14.22 1.62 -6.72
CA CYS A 64 -15.07 0.98 -5.74
C CYS A 64 -14.43 -0.34 -5.31
N ASP A 65 -13.68 -0.33 -4.20
CA ASP A 65 -12.87 -1.48 -3.75
C ASP A 65 -12.99 -1.82 -2.26
N HIS A 66 -13.57 -0.93 -1.43
CA HIS A 66 -13.64 -1.15 0.01
C HIS A 66 -14.84 -2.01 0.42
N PHE A 67 -16.01 -1.76 -0.18
CA PHE A 67 -17.25 -2.44 0.14
C PHE A 67 -17.86 -3.17 -1.06
N THR A 68 -17.05 -3.53 -2.02
CA THR A 68 -17.46 -4.27 -3.23
C THR A 68 -16.89 -5.70 -3.23
N PRO A 69 -17.69 -6.70 -3.64
CA PRO A 69 -19.16 -6.63 -3.83
C PRO A 69 -19.88 -6.14 -2.60
N ASN A 70 -20.96 -5.35 -2.79
CA ASN A 70 -21.57 -4.61 -1.67
C ASN A 70 -22.02 -5.52 -0.54
N LYS A 71 -21.57 -5.24 0.68
CA LYS A 71 -21.86 -6.04 1.88
C LYS A 71 -23.25 -5.80 2.46
N ASP A 72 -23.81 -4.60 2.24
CA ASP A 72 -25.11 -4.17 2.76
C ASP A 72 -25.72 -3.05 1.88
N ILE A 73 -26.95 -2.65 2.20
CA ILE A 73 -27.69 -1.60 1.46
C ILE A 73 -26.95 -0.27 1.51
N LYS A 74 -26.37 0.10 2.67
CA LYS A 74 -25.64 1.37 2.82
C LYS A 74 -24.42 1.43 1.90
N SER A 75 -23.65 0.36 1.82
CA SER A 75 -22.51 0.22 0.90
C SER A 75 -22.95 0.33 -0.56
N ALA A 76 -24.09 -0.31 -0.92
CA ALA A 76 -24.65 -0.23 -2.27
C ALA A 76 -25.04 1.21 -2.64
N GLU A 77 -25.65 1.96 -1.71
CA GLU A 77 -25.99 3.38 -1.94
C GLU A 77 -24.72 4.24 -2.10
N GLN A 78 -23.66 4.02 -1.33
CA GLN A 78 -22.38 4.71 -1.46
C GLN A 78 -21.76 4.48 -2.85
N CYS A 79 -21.68 3.24 -3.30
CA CYS A 79 -21.18 2.90 -4.64
C CYS A 79 -22.07 3.49 -5.74
N LYS A 80 -23.39 3.54 -5.54
CA LYS A 80 -24.32 4.19 -6.49
C LYS A 80 -24.06 5.69 -6.59
N VAL A 81 -23.80 6.38 -5.50
CA VAL A 81 -23.44 7.81 -5.49
C VAL A 81 -22.17 8.05 -6.28
N ALA A 82 -21.11 7.30 -5.99
CA ALA A 82 -19.82 7.37 -6.71
C ALA A 82 -19.99 7.11 -8.22
N ARG A 83 -20.73 6.05 -8.59
CA ARG A 83 -21.03 5.70 -9.99
C ARG A 83 -21.82 6.77 -10.70
N THR A 84 -22.84 7.34 -10.06
CA THR A 84 -23.68 8.39 -10.66
C THR A 84 -22.86 9.65 -10.91
N PHE A 85 -22.03 10.04 -9.97
CA PHE A 85 -21.12 11.17 -10.14
C PHE A 85 -20.10 10.91 -11.26
N ALA A 86 -19.43 9.76 -11.26
CA ALA A 86 -18.45 9.42 -12.29
C ALA A 86 -19.05 9.50 -13.70
N ARG A 87 -20.27 8.98 -13.89
CA ARG A 87 -20.99 9.07 -15.17
C ARG A 87 -21.38 10.51 -15.51
N GLY A 88 -21.91 11.27 -14.56
CA GLY A 88 -22.30 12.68 -14.77
C GLY A 88 -21.13 13.60 -15.10
N GLN A 89 -19.94 13.28 -14.55
CA GLN A 89 -18.69 13.98 -14.81
C GLN A 89 -17.93 13.41 -16.02
N GLU A 90 -18.41 12.31 -16.60
CA GLU A 90 -17.74 11.58 -17.69
C GLU A 90 -16.32 11.12 -17.31
N VAL A 91 -16.10 10.78 -16.03
CA VAL A 91 -14.79 10.29 -15.54
C VAL A 91 -14.37 9.05 -16.33
N ILE A 92 -13.18 9.10 -16.94
CA ILE A 92 -12.70 8.03 -17.83
C ILE A 92 -12.26 6.81 -17.00
N ASN A 93 -11.61 7.04 -15.88
CA ASN A 93 -11.04 6.01 -15.03
C ASN A 93 -11.96 5.76 -13.82
N TYR A 94 -13.06 5.04 -14.06
CA TYR A 94 -13.98 4.56 -13.04
C TYR A 94 -13.98 3.03 -13.02
N PHE A 95 -13.74 2.45 -11.84
CA PHE A 95 -13.61 1.01 -11.65
C PHE A 95 -14.60 0.51 -10.59
N ASP A 96 -15.33 -0.55 -10.93
CA ASP A 96 -16.37 -1.19 -10.11
C ASP A 96 -16.34 -2.70 -10.36
N VAL A 97 -17.30 -3.45 -9.85
CA VAL A 97 -17.43 -4.90 -10.08
C VAL A 97 -17.30 -5.24 -11.56
N GLY A 98 -16.44 -6.21 -11.87
CA GLY A 98 -16.07 -6.58 -13.25
C GLY A 98 -14.75 -5.97 -13.72
N GLN A 99 -14.27 -4.93 -13.06
CA GLN A 99 -12.94 -4.32 -13.26
C GLN A 99 -12.26 -4.06 -11.91
N MET A 100 -12.51 -4.96 -10.96
CA MET A 100 -12.13 -4.78 -9.56
C MET A 100 -10.62 -4.86 -9.35
N GLY A 101 -10.18 -4.09 -8.41
CA GLY A 101 -8.85 -4.13 -7.83
C GLY A 101 -8.79 -3.16 -6.68
N ILE A 102 -7.98 -3.48 -5.68
CA ILE A 102 -7.65 -2.56 -4.60
C ILE A 102 -6.92 -1.38 -5.21
N GLU A 103 -7.39 -0.15 -4.98
CA GLU A 103 -6.95 1.06 -5.69
C GLU A 103 -5.42 1.20 -5.79
N HIS A 104 -4.69 0.89 -4.70
CA HIS A 104 -3.24 1.02 -4.67
C HIS A 104 -2.47 -0.13 -5.37
N CYS A 105 -3.15 -1.20 -5.76
CA CYS A 105 -2.65 -2.22 -6.68
C CYS A 105 -3.10 -1.91 -8.12
N LEU A 106 -4.35 -1.47 -8.27
CA LEU A 106 -4.99 -1.27 -9.57
C LEU A 106 -4.40 -0.10 -10.36
N LEU A 107 -4.15 1.04 -9.72
CA LEU A 107 -3.66 2.22 -10.43
C LEU A 107 -2.28 2.00 -11.07
N PRO A 108 -1.28 1.42 -10.38
CA PRO A 108 -0.01 1.04 -11.01
C PRO A 108 -0.19 0.03 -12.15
N GLU A 109 -1.01 -1.00 -11.96
CA GLU A 109 -1.31 -2.03 -12.98
C GLU A 109 -1.94 -1.43 -14.24
N LYS A 110 -2.77 -0.40 -14.10
CA LYS A 110 -3.39 0.32 -15.22
C LYS A 110 -2.51 1.43 -15.81
N GLY A 111 -1.31 1.64 -15.28
CA GLY A 111 -0.39 2.70 -15.70
C GLY A 111 -0.94 4.11 -15.48
N LEU A 112 -1.88 4.28 -14.54
CA LEU A 112 -2.50 5.58 -14.26
C LEU A 112 -1.58 6.53 -13.50
N VAL A 113 -0.55 5.99 -12.86
CA VAL A 113 0.51 6.75 -12.19
C VAL A 113 1.85 6.39 -12.83
N THR A 114 2.72 7.38 -13.01
CA THR A 114 4.07 7.21 -13.53
C THR A 114 5.07 8.05 -12.75
N CYS A 115 6.37 7.87 -12.99
CA CYS A 115 7.40 8.63 -12.32
C CYS A 115 7.24 10.14 -12.58
N GLY A 116 7.48 10.91 -11.55
CA GLY A 116 7.38 12.36 -11.56
C GLY A 116 5.97 12.93 -11.42
N ASP A 117 4.92 12.11 -11.36
CA ASP A 117 3.55 12.56 -11.12
C ASP A 117 3.38 13.12 -9.69
N VAL A 118 2.45 14.07 -9.53
CA VAL A 118 1.91 14.51 -8.24
C VAL A 118 0.50 13.96 -8.09
N VAL A 119 0.31 13.05 -7.14
CA VAL A 119 -0.94 12.31 -6.91
C VAL A 119 -1.49 12.61 -5.52
N ILE A 120 -2.77 12.94 -5.43
CA ILE A 120 -3.50 13.00 -4.16
C ILE A 120 -4.63 11.98 -4.17
N GLY A 121 -4.90 11.41 -3.01
CA GLY A 121 -6.03 10.49 -2.83
C GLY A 121 -6.67 10.65 -1.46
N ALA A 122 -7.98 10.46 -1.40
CA ALA A 122 -8.69 10.47 -0.12
C ALA A 122 -8.57 9.11 0.59
N ASP A 123 -7.41 8.48 0.46
CA ASP A 123 -6.95 7.32 1.22
C ASP A 123 -5.53 7.54 1.73
N SER A 124 -5.26 7.11 2.96
CA SER A 124 -3.96 7.33 3.61
C SER A 124 -2.81 6.65 2.86
N HIS A 125 -3.07 5.48 2.23
CA HIS A 125 -2.05 4.69 1.55
C HIS A 125 -1.79 5.13 0.11
N THR A 126 -2.32 6.27 -0.33
CA THR A 126 -1.98 6.91 -1.61
C THR A 126 -0.46 7.11 -1.77
N CYS A 127 0.30 7.14 -0.67
CA CYS A 127 1.77 7.18 -0.69
C CYS A 127 2.44 6.00 -1.40
N THR A 128 1.72 4.91 -1.68
CA THR A 128 2.18 3.70 -2.38
C THR A 128 2.91 4.00 -3.69
N TYR A 129 2.48 5.02 -4.43
CA TYR A 129 2.98 5.26 -5.80
C TYR A 129 4.38 5.90 -5.84
N GLY A 130 4.94 6.25 -4.69
CA GLY A 130 6.36 6.63 -4.60
C GLY A 130 7.32 5.49 -5.00
N ALA A 131 6.86 4.24 -5.00
CA ALA A 131 7.58 3.11 -5.58
C ALA A 131 7.89 3.28 -7.08
N LEU A 132 7.09 4.07 -7.79
CA LEU A 132 7.31 4.45 -9.19
C LEU A 132 8.09 5.77 -9.36
N GLY A 133 8.54 6.38 -8.26
CA GLY A 133 9.18 7.70 -8.30
C GLY A 133 8.20 8.86 -8.46
N ALA A 134 6.95 8.72 -8.00
CA ALA A 134 5.95 9.78 -7.94
C ALA A 134 5.90 10.42 -6.53
N PHE A 135 5.55 11.70 -6.44
CA PHE A 135 5.10 12.26 -5.17
C PHE A 135 3.62 11.97 -5.01
N SER A 136 3.29 11.11 -4.09
CA SER A 136 1.91 10.69 -3.86
C SER A 136 1.59 10.68 -2.37
N THR A 137 0.41 11.20 -2.00
CA THR A 137 0.07 11.38 -0.58
C THR A 137 -1.43 11.33 -0.33
N GLY A 138 -1.80 10.79 0.84
CA GLY A 138 -3.17 10.82 1.34
C GLY A 138 -3.58 12.22 1.82
N ILE A 139 -4.84 12.56 1.57
CA ILE A 139 -5.48 13.81 1.96
C ILE A 139 -6.91 13.56 2.47
N GLY A 140 -7.54 14.59 3.02
CA GLY A 140 -8.95 14.54 3.41
C GLY A 140 -9.92 14.64 2.21
N SER A 141 -11.17 14.18 2.40
CA SER A 141 -12.20 14.24 1.36
C SER A 141 -12.52 15.68 0.93
N THR A 142 -12.38 16.67 1.80
CA THR A 142 -12.55 18.09 1.48
C THR A 142 -11.46 18.59 0.53
N ASP A 143 -10.20 18.22 0.78
CA ASP A 143 -9.08 18.58 -0.10
C ASP A 143 -9.18 17.82 -1.44
N MET A 144 -9.68 16.56 -1.42
CA MET A 144 -10.01 15.84 -2.65
C MET A 144 -11.03 16.59 -3.50
N ALA A 145 -12.09 17.12 -2.88
CA ALA A 145 -13.11 17.91 -3.57
C ALA A 145 -12.50 19.16 -4.22
N ALA A 146 -11.65 19.90 -3.49
CA ALA A 146 -10.92 21.05 -4.02
C ALA A 146 -9.99 20.63 -5.17
N GLY A 147 -9.27 19.54 -5.04
CA GLY A 147 -8.42 18.96 -6.08
C GLY A 147 -9.20 18.58 -7.34
N MET A 148 -10.36 17.92 -7.20
CA MET A 148 -11.26 17.62 -8.33
C MET A 148 -11.78 18.86 -9.03
N ALA A 149 -12.01 19.94 -8.28
CA ALA A 149 -12.53 21.19 -8.82
C ALA A 149 -11.45 22.02 -9.54
N THR A 150 -10.23 22.08 -9.00
CA THR A 150 -9.19 23.05 -9.41
C THR A 150 -8.00 22.43 -10.14
N GLY A 151 -7.76 21.13 -9.98
CA GLY A 151 -6.55 20.46 -10.45
C GLY A 151 -5.30 20.84 -9.67
N LYS A 152 -5.46 21.39 -8.47
CA LYS A 152 -4.36 21.88 -7.65
C LYS A 152 -4.54 21.50 -6.17
N ALA A 153 -3.44 21.45 -5.46
CA ALA A 153 -3.43 21.30 -4.02
C ALA A 153 -2.31 22.13 -3.36
N TRP A 154 -2.54 22.50 -2.10
CA TRP A 154 -1.55 23.17 -1.27
C TRP A 154 -0.70 22.14 -0.54
N PHE A 155 0.61 22.36 -0.55
CA PHE A 155 1.56 21.56 0.21
C PHE A 155 2.50 22.45 1.01
N LYS A 156 2.78 22.06 2.24
CA LYS A 156 3.99 22.48 2.93
C LYS A 156 5.08 21.50 2.46
N VAL A 157 6.12 21.99 1.82
CA VAL A 157 7.23 21.14 1.33
C VAL A 157 7.79 20.33 2.49
N PRO A 158 7.77 18.97 2.45
CA PRO A 158 8.26 18.15 3.54
C PRO A 158 9.79 18.22 3.66
N GLY A 159 10.31 17.97 4.86
CA GLY A 159 11.68 17.54 5.03
C GLY A 159 11.85 16.10 4.56
N ALA A 160 13.05 15.54 4.61
CA ALA A 160 13.30 14.18 4.16
C ALA A 160 14.21 13.41 5.12
N ILE A 161 13.92 12.10 5.23
CA ILE A 161 14.81 11.11 5.84
C ILE A 161 15.33 10.23 4.71
N LYS A 162 16.65 10.06 4.63
CA LYS A 162 17.31 9.17 3.67
C LYS A 162 17.56 7.82 4.30
N PHE A 163 16.97 6.77 3.74
CA PHE A 163 17.24 5.39 4.11
C PHE A 163 18.20 4.76 3.10
N VAL A 164 19.39 4.38 3.56
CA VAL A 164 20.42 3.74 2.74
C VAL A 164 20.33 2.24 2.97
N LEU A 165 19.69 1.55 2.04
CA LEU A 165 19.53 0.09 2.08
C LEU A 165 20.79 -0.56 1.53
N LYS A 166 21.42 -1.44 2.29
CA LYS A 166 22.67 -2.13 1.95
C LYS A 166 22.45 -3.62 1.82
N ASN A 167 23.23 -4.25 0.96
CA ASN A 167 23.26 -5.68 0.78
C ASN A 167 21.96 -6.32 0.26
N LYS A 168 21.97 -7.63 0.07
CA LYS A 168 20.82 -8.42 -0.37
C LYS A 168 19.98 -8.85 0.85
N PRO A 169 18.65 -8.76 0.80
CA PRO A 169 17.79 -9.27 1.86
C PRO A 169 18.06 -10.75 2.18
N ALA A 170 17.98 -11.10 3.46
CA ALA A 170 18.05 -12.47 3.91
C ALA A 170 16.85 -13.30 3.38
N LYS A 171 16.96 -14.62 3.40
CA LYS A 171 15.87 -15.51 3.01
C LYS A 171 14.63 -15.26 3.86
N TRP A 172 13.46 -15.24 3.23
CA TRP A 172 12.16 -14.95 3.82
C TRP A 172 11.95 -13.52 4.33
N THR A 173 12.90 -12.60 4.06
CA THR A 173 12.75 -11.17 4.33
C THR A 173 12.25 -10.47 3.07
N SER A 174 11.17 -9.74 3.19
CA SER A 174 10.48 -9.02 2.12
C SER A 174 10.37 -7.52 2.42
N GLY A 175 9.80 -6.75 1.50
CA GLY A 175 9.50 -5.33 1.73
C GLY A 175 8.67 -5.08 2.99
N LYS A 176 7.82 -6.04 3.38
CA LYS A 176 7.03 -5.95 4.62
C LYS A 176 7.92 -6.00 5.87
N ASP A 177 8.87 -6.92 5.90
CA ASP A 177 9.78 -7.04 7.04
C ASP A 177 10.69 -5.81 7.15
N ILE A 178 11.13 -5.26 6.00
CA ILE A 178 11.95 -4.04 5.93
C ILE A 178 11.19 -2.84 6.52
N ILE A 179 9.95 -2.61 6.07
CA ILE A 179 9.19 -1.44 6.56
C ILE A 179 8.74 -1.61 8.01
N LEU A 180 8.43 -2.83 8.46
CA LEU A 180 8.13 -3.09 9.87
C LEU A 180 9.36 -2.85 10.74
N HIS A 181 10.56 -3.27 10.31
CA HIS A 181 11.81 -2.96 10.99
C HIS A 181 12.02 -1.44 11.11
N ILE A 182 11.84 -0.70 10.01
CA ILE A 182 11.97 0.76 10.00
C ILE A 182 10.99 1.41 10.99
N ILE A 183 9.71 1.01 10.96
CA ILE A 183 8.70 1.56 11.86
C ILE A 183 9.03 1.22 13.32
N GLY A 184 9.52 0.01 13.58
CA GLY A 184 9.98 -0.39 14.91
C GLY A 184 11.15 0.44 15.43
N GLU A 185 12.07 0.86 14.54
CA GLU A 185 13.23 1.68 14.88
C GLU A 185 12.88 3.15 15.13
N ILE A 186 12.07 3.74 14.23
CA ILE A 186 11.81 5.20 14.28
C ILE A 186 10.48 5.59 14.95
N GLY A 187 9.58 4.62 15.19
CA GLY A 187 8.24 4.84 15.75
C GLY A 187 7.20 5.28 14.72
N VAL A 188 5.92 5.25 15.12
CA VAL A 188 4.76 5.62 14.27
C VAL A 188 4.72 7.11 13.91
N ASP A 189 5.51 7.95 14.54
CA ASP A 189 5.62 9.39 14.25
C ASP A 189 7.04 9.85 13.87
N GLY A 190 8.00 8.91 13.77
CA GLY A 190 9.41 9.20 13.51
C GLY A 190 9.71 9.86 12.18
N ALA A 191 8.83 9.72 11.20
CA ALA A 191 8.90 10.42 9.91
C ALA A 191 7.74 11.42 9.72
N ARG A 192 7.18 11.93 10.82
CA ARG A 192 5.99 12.79 10.78
C ARG A 192 6.15 13.97 9.84
N TYR A 193 5.27 14.00 8.82
CA TYR A 193 5.25 15.03 7.77
C TYR A 193 6.55 15.10 6.93
N MET A 194 7.33 14.04 6.85
CA MET A 194 8.56 13.96 6.05
C MET A 194 8.36 13.09 4.81
N SER A 195 9.27 13.18 3.86
CA SER A 195 9.45 12.22 2.78
C SER A 195 10.47 11.16 3.24
N MET A 196 10.14 9.89 3.07
CA MET A 196 11.09 8.78 3.27
C MET A 196 11.70 8.43 1.91
N GLU A 197 12.96 8.78 1.70
CA GLU A 197 13.67 8.56 0.45
C GLU A 197 14.61 7.36 0.57
N PHE A 198 14.37 6.33 -0.24
CA PHE A 198 15.12 5.08 -0.19
C PHE A 198 16.22 5.07 -1.25
N THR A 199 17.40 4.58 -0.89
CA THR A 199 18.58 4.53 -1.77
C THR A 199 19.52 3.41 -1.32
N GLY A 200 20.66 3.26 -1.95
CA GLY A 200 21.67 2.27 -1.64
C GLY A 200 21.67 1.07 -2.58
N ASP A 201 22.70 0.25 -2.48
CA ASP A 201 22.89 -0.92 -3.32
C ASP A 201 21.87 -2.05 -3.04
N GLY A 202 21.27 -2.07 -1.86
CA GLY A 202 20.18 -2.99 -1.51
C GLY A 202 18.93 -2.83 -2.36
N VAL A 203 18.65 -1.61 -2.88
CA VAL A 203 17.45 -1.32 -3.70
C VAL A 203 17.36 -2.22 -4.94
N GLN A 204 18.50 -2.56 -5.56
CA GLN A 204 18.51 -3.44 -6.74
C GLN A 204 17.98 -4.86 -6.49
N TYR A 205 17.96 -5.32 -5.24
CA TYR A 205 17.47 -6.65 -4.90
C TYR A 205 15.96 -6.67 -4.59
N LEU A 206 15.36 -5.51 -4.33
CA LEU A 206 13.92 -5.39 -4.08
C LEU A 206 13.13 -5.52 -5.39
N SER A 207 12.08 -6.33 -5.35
CA SER A 207 11.07 -6.36 -6.40
C SER A 207 10.26 -5.05 -6.40
N MET A 208 9.49 -4.80 -7.47
CA MET A 208 8.53 -3.69 -7.45
C MET A 208 7.46 -3.89 -6.36
N ASP A 209 7.04 -5.13 -6.12
CA ASP A 209 6.07 -5.45 -5.08
C ASP A 209 6.59 -5.10 -3.68
N ASP A 210 7.88 -5.36 -3.38
CA ASP A 210 8.53 -4.91 -2.15
C ASP A 210 8.54 -3.39 -2.02
N ARG A 211 8.89 -2.66 -3.10
CA ARG A 211 8.92 -1.19 -3.08
C ARG A 211 7.53 -0.60 -2.87
N PHE A 212 6.50 -1.18 -3.49
CA PHE A 212 5.10 -0.78 -3.25
C PHE A 212 4.71 -1.01 -1.80
N THR A 213 5.08 -2.13 -1.20
CA THR A 213 4.82 -2.43 0.21
C THR A 213 5.50 -1.41 1.14
N ILE A 214 6.76 -1.10 0.91
CA ILE A 214 7.53 -0.13 1.70
C ILE A 214 6.90 1.27 1.59
N CYS A 215 6.61 1.75 0.38
CA CYS A 215 5.97 3.05 0.19
C CYS A 215 4.55 3.09 0.75
N ASN A 216 3.78 2.00 0.63
CA ASN A 216 2.43 1.89 1.18
C ASN A 216 2.42 2.16 2.70
N MET A 217 3.36 1.58 3.43
CA MET A 217 3.44 1.70 4.88
C MET A 217 4.27 2.90 5.37
N ALA A 218 4.76 3.77 4.50
CA ALA A 218 5.45 4.98 4.93
C ALA A 218 4.56 5.88 5.80
N ILE A 219 3.25 5.92 5.53
CA ILE A 219 2.29 6.67 6.36
C ILE A 219 2.20 6.12 7.79
N GLU A 220 2.52 4.85 8.03
CA GLU A 220 2.50 4.26 9.37
C GLU A 220 3.67 4.73 10.25
N ALA A 221 4.70 5.36 9.65
CA ALA A 221 5.73 6.13 10.35
C ALA A 221 5.40 7.64 10.39
N GLY A 222 4.18 8.06 9.98
CA GLY A 222 3.74 9.46 9.92
C GLY A 222 4.21 10.23 8.67
N ALA A 223 4.85 9.58 7.69
CA ALA A 223 5.38 10.22 6.50
C ALA A 223 4.28 10.74 5.55
N LYS A 224 4.62 11.76 4.76
CA LYS A 224 3.79 12.20 3.64
C LYS A 224 3.88 11.24 2.46
N ASN A 225 5.06 10.70 2.20
CA ASN A 225 5.31 9.71 1.17
C ASN A 225 6.57 8.90 1.48
N GLY A 226 6.64 7.69 0.92
CA GLY A 226 7.90 6.99 0.64
C GLY A 226 8.21 7.16 -0.84
N ILE A 227 9.48 7.21 -1.24
CA ILE A 227 9.87 7.34 -2.64
C ILE A 227 11.14 6.56 -2.94
N PHE A 228 11.14 5.85 -4.07
CA PHE A 228 12.30 5.14 -4.61
C PHE A 228 12.83 5.82 -5.86
N PRO A 229 14.15 5.73 -6.14
CA PRO A 229 14.71 6.15 -7.42
C PRO A 229 14.15 5.29 -8.56
N VAL A 230 14.06 5.88 -9.73
CA VAL A 230 13.60 5.20 -10.94
C VAL A 230 14.78 4.48 -11.57
N ASP A 231 14.92 3.20 -11.30
CA ASP A 231 15.91 2.31 -11.89
C ASP A 231 15.31 1.49 -13.06
N GLU A 232 16.08 0.53 -13.55
CA GLU A 232 15.65 -0.31 -14.68
C GLU A 232 14.40 -1.13 -14.36
N LYS A 233 14.30 -1.70 -13.14
CA LYS A 233 13.09 -2.43 -12.72
C LYS A 233 11.83 -1.56 -12.72
N THR A 234 11.97 -0.30 -12.30
CA THR A 234 10.85 0.64 -12.33
C THR A 234 10.42 0.94 -13.77
N LYS A 235 11.41 1.10 -14.69
CA LYS A 235 11.11 1.34 -16.12
C LYS A 235 10.44 0.12 -16.75
N GLU A 236 11.00 -1.08 -16.55
CA GLU A 236 10.41 -2.35 -17.02
C GLU A 236 8.97 -2.53 -16.52
N TYR A 237 8.71 -2.20 -15.25
CA TYR A 237 7.35 -2.26 -14.69
C TYR A 237 6.41 -1.29 -15.40
N MET A 238 6.81 -0.03 -15.61
CA MET A 238 6.00 0.97 -16.30
C MET A 238 5.76 0.60 -17.78
N GLU A 239 6.75 0.03 -18.45
CA GLU A 239 6.63 -0.45 -19.83
C GLU A 239 5.69 -1.65 -19.96
N ALA A 240 5.70 -2.55 -18.98
CA ALA A 240 4.78 -3.70 -18.91
C ALA A 240 3.34 -3.27 -18.59
N HIS A 241 3.14 -2.11 -17.95
CA HIS A 241 1.86 -1.59 -17.52
C HIS A 241 1.54 -0.21 -18.14
N PRO A 242 1.45 -0.08 -19.47
CA PRO A 242 1.18 1.20 -20.12
C PRO A 242 -0.25 1.66 -19.86
N CYS A 243 -0.44 2.96 -19.64
CA CYS A 243 -1.78 3.54 -19.54
C CYS A 243 -2.50 3.47 -20.91
N LYS A 244 -3.68 2.84 -20.91
CA LYS A 244 -4.48 2.66 -22.13
C LYS A 244 -5.51 3.78 -22.35
N THR A 245 -5.78 4.60 -21.33
CA THR A 245 -6.85 5.60 -21.35
C THR A 245 -6.34 7.02 -21.58
N ILE A 246 -5.13 7.33 -21.13
CA ILE A 246 -4.49 8.65 -21.26
C ILE A 246 -3.02 8.49 -21.62
N LYS A 247 -2.48 9.49 -22.33
CA LYS A 247 -1.04 9.55 -22.59
C LYS A 247 -0.33 10.05 -21.33
N LYS A 248 0.60 9.26 -20.81
CA LYS A 248 1.48 9.64 -19.70
C LYS A 248 2.83 10.13 -20.24
N ASN A 249 3.44 11.06 -19.53
CA ASN A 249 4.75 11.63 -19.86
C ASN A 249 5.68 11.44 -18.64
N PRO A 250 6.27 10.26 -18.46
CA PRO A 250 7.12 9.96 -17.32
C PRO A 250 8.32 10.90 -17.28
N THR A 251 8.60 11.46 -16.11
CA THR A 251 9.76 12.31 -15.87
C THR A 251 10.53 11.78 -14.66
N VAL A 252 11.78 11.43 -14.88
CA VAL A 252 12.66 10.94 -13.81
C VAL A 252 13.27 12.12 -13.07
N TYR A 253 13.18 12.08 -11.74
CA TYR A 253 13.84 13.01 -10.83
C TYR A 253 14.80 12.23 -9.92
N GLU A 254 16.02 12.72 -9.82
CA GLU A 254 17.03 12.23 -8.90
C GLU A 254 17.36 13.31 -7.89
N ALA A 255 17.67 12.94 -6.66
CA ALA A 255 18.17 13.91 -5.67
C ALA A 255 19.49 14.51 -6.13
N ASP A 256 19.73 15.78 -5.79
CA ASP A 256 21.04 16.38 -6.00
C ASP A 256 22.08 15.74 -5.06
N GLU A 257 23.35 15.73 -5.45
CA GLU A 257 24.43 15.17 -4.63
C GLU A 257 24.55 15.89 -3.27
N ASP A 258 24.27 17.20 -3.27
CA ASP A 258 24.26 18.07 -2.08
C ASP A 258 22.85 18.26 -1.48
N ALA A 259 21.89 17.37 -1.79
CA ALA A 259 20.55 17.41 -1.19
C ALA A 259 20.62 17.24 0.34
N GLU A 260 19.85 18.09 1.05
CA GLU A 260 19.82 18.06 2.50
C GLU A 260 18.75 17.12 3.05
N TYR A 261 19.14 16.28 3.99
CA TYR A 261 18.25 15.35 4.70
C TYR A 261 18.26 15.66 6.20
N ASP A 262 17.09 15.57 6.83
CA ASP A 262 16.94 15.74 8.28
C ASP A 262 17.65 14.62 9.06
N ARG A 263 17.64 13.41 8.48
CA ARG A 263 18.31 12.21 9.04
C ARG A 263 18.77 11.33 7.87
N VAL A 264 19.84 10.60 8.11
CA VAL A 264 20.31 9.50 7.25
C VAL A 264 20.38 8.25 8.11
N ILE A 265 19.69 7.20 7.69
CA ILE A 265 19.62 5.90 8.38
C ILE A 265 20.12 4.83 7.43
N GLU A 266 21.08 4.03 7.87
CA GLU A 266 21.61 2.92 7.11
C GLU A 266 21.03 1.61 7.61
N ILE A 267 20.56 0.75 6.71
CA ILE A 267 19.95 -0.54 7.04
C ILE A 267 20.64 -1.63 6.23
N ASP A 268 21.22 -2.60 6.92
CA ASP A 268 21.78 -3.80 6.29
C ASP A 268 20.67 -4.84 6.12
N LEU A 269 20.21 -5.03 4.87
CA LEU A 269 19.12 -5.95 4.57
C LEU A 269 19.49 -7.42 4.82
N SER A 270 20.78 -7.75 4.85
CA SER A 270 21.25 -9.12 5.11
C SER A 270 21.11 -9.54 6.57
N GLU A 271 21.05 -8.57 7.48
CA GLU A 271 20.88 -8.79 8.91
C GLU A 271 19.40 -8.82 9.34
N LEU A 272 18.49 -8.42 8.47
CA LEU A 272 17.07 -8.39 8.78
C LEU A 272 16.50 -9.81 8.84
N LYS A 273 15.54 -9.99 9.73
CA LYS A 273 14.82 -11.24 9.94
C LYS A 273 13.31 -11.04 9.74
N PRO A 274 12.55 -12.11 9.46
CA PRO A 274 11.11 -12.03 9.43
C PRO A 274 10.57 -11.39 10.71
N THR A 275 9.76 -10.35 10.53
CA THR A 275 9.34 -9.42 11.59
C THR A 275 7.83 -9.43 11.77
N VAL A 276 7.37 -9.36 13.01
CA VAL A 276 5.95 -9.28 13.40
C VAL A 276 5.72 -8.01 14.21
N ALA A 277 4.74 -7.20 13.82
CA ALA A 277 4.29 -6.08 14.66
C ALA A 277 3.13 -6.52 15.54
N PHE A 278 3.31 -6.41 16.83
CA PHE A 278 2.35 -6.80 17.87
C PHE A 278 1.23 -5.76 18.04
N PRO A 279 0.03 -6.14 18.50
CA PRO A 279 -1.03 -5.20 18.81
C PRO A 279 -0.57 -4.15 19.85
N HIS A 280 -1.00 -2.87 19.81
CA HIS A 280 -1.98 -2.33 18.86
C HIS A 280 -1.34 -1.16 18.08
N LEU A 281 -0.02 -1.24 17.84
CA LEU A 281 0.74 -0.26 17.04
C LEU A 281 1.71 -0.98 16.11
N PRO A 282 1.90 -0.49 14.87
CA PRO A 282 2.87 -1.09 13.94
C PRO A 282 4.33 -1.01 14.39
N GLU A 283 4.67 -0.16 15.36
CA GLU A 283 6.01 -0.03 15.94
C GLU A 283 6.35 -1.10 16.97
N ASN A 284 5.37 -1.86 17.46
CA ASN A 284 5.58 -2.92 18.45
C ASN A 284 6.20 -4.17 17.79
N THR A 285 7.35 -4.03 17.17
CA THR A 285 7.96 -5.09 16.36
C THR A 285 8.84 -6.01 17.18
N LYS A 286 8.80 -7.31 16.82
CA LYS A 286 9.75 -8.35 17.22
C LYS A 286 10.09 -9.19 15.99
N THR A 287 11.33 -9.66 15.90
CA THR A 287 11.68 -10.70 14.93
C THR A 287 11.10 -12.05 15.38
N THR A 288 10.86 -12.95 14.43
CA THR A 288 10.23 -14.25 14.76
C THR A 288 11.05 -15.11 15.73
N ASP A 289 12.36 -14.95 15.79
CA ASP A 289 13.25 -15.64 16.73
C ASP A 289 13.28 -15.02 18.14
N GLU A 290 12.78 -13.80 18.30
CA GLU A 290 12.56 -13.16 19.61
C GLU A 290 11.23 -13.56 20.26
N ILE A 291 10.33 -14.18 19.50
CA ILE A 291 9.03 -14.62 20.01
C ILE A 291 9.19 -15.99 20.67
N THR A 292 9.18 -16.00 21.99
CA THR A 292 9.38 -17.20 22.81
C THR A 292 8.07 -17.86 23.25
N GLU A 293 6.95 -17.15 23.14
CA GLU A 293 5.62 -17.64 23.56
C GLU A 293 4.89 -18.29 22.41
N ASP A 294 4.13 -19.33 22.68
CA ASP A 294 3.20 -19.95 21.73
C ASP A 294 1.92 -19.12 21.57
N ILE A 295 1.98 -18.09 20.73
CA ILE A 295 0.84 -17.20 20.47
C ILE A 295 -0.09 -17.88 19.45
N LYS A 296 -1.14 -18.53 19.94
CA LYS A 296 -2.19 -19.12 19.09
C LYS A 296 -3.00 -18.06 18.40
N ILE A 297 -3.42 -18.36 17.17
CA ILE A 297 -4.18 -17.46 16.30
C ILE A 297 -5.46 -18.15 15.81
N ASP A 298 -6.49 -17.37 15.54
CA ASP A 298 -7.80 -17.82 15.04
C ASP A 298 -7.94 -17.55 13.54
N GLN A 299 -7.19 -16.60 13.00
CA GLN A 299 -7.31 -16.18 11.61
C GLN A 299 -5.98 -15.75 11.00
N VAL A 300 -5.85 -16.00 9.71
CA VAL A 300 -4.78 -15.43 8.88
C VAL A 300 -5.41 -14.70 7.69
N VAL A 301 -4.92 -13.49 7.42
CA VAL A 301 -5.32 -12.70 6.26
C VAL A 301 -4.09 -12.39 5.42
N ILE A 302 -4.09 -12.88 4.17
CA ILE A 302 -3.03 -12.63 3.18
C ILE A 302 -3.61 -11.79 2.05
N GLY A 303 -2.97 -10.66 1.74
CA GLY A 303 -3.43 -9.76 0.69
C GLY A 303 -3.43 -8.30 1.12
N SER A 304 -4.40 -7.53 0.67
CA SER A 304 -4.56 -6.08 0.80
C SER A 304 -3.73 -5.27 -0.20
N CYS A 305 -3.84 -3.92 -0.15
CA CYS A 305 -3.01 -3.02 -0.97
C CYS A 305 -1.52 -3.15 -0.64
N THR A 306 -1.19 -3.63 0.55
CA THR A 306 0.18 -3.83 1.02
C THR A 306 0.81 -5.07 0.40
N ASN A 307 0.16 -6.23 0.55
CA ASN A 307 0.72 -7.54 0.17
C ASN A 307 -0.31 -8.43 -0.55
N GLY A 308 -0.96 -7.90 -1.59
CA GLY A 308 -1.88 -8.64 -2.46
C GLY A 308 -1.36 -8.81 -3.89
N ARG A 309 -0.07 -8.57 -4.16
CA ARG A 309 0.53 -8.65 -5.49
C ARG A 309 0.99 -10.06 -5.82
N ILE A 310 1.43 -10.26 -7.05
CA ILE A 310 1.71 -11.61 -7.54
C ILE A 310 2.85 -12.31 -6.79
N GLU A 311 3.86 -11.57 -6.37
CA GLU A 311 4.97 -12.12 -5.58
C GLU A 311 4.51 -12.56 -4.18
N ASP A 312 3.60 -11.81 -3.56
CA ASP A 312 2.98 -12.17 -2.28
C ASP A 312 2.20 -13.48 -2.39
N MET A 313 1.43 -13.64 -3.48
CA MET A 313 0.68 -14.87 -3.77
C MET A 313 1.63 -16.05 -4.02
N ARG A 314 2.73 -15.82 -4.73
CA ARG A 314 3.77 -16.83 -4.97
C ARG A 314 4.39 -17.34 -3.67
N ILE A 315 4.83 -16.41 -2.81
CA ILE A 315 5.47 -16.76 -1.53
C ILE A 315 4.51 -17.54 -0.63
N ALA A 316 3.27 -17.07 -0.50
CA ALA A 316 2.27 -17.76 0.31
C ALA A 316 1.99 -19.17 -0.22
N ALA A 317 1.78 -19.32 -1.54
CA ALA A 317 1.53 -20.60 -2.17
C ALA A 317 2.71 -21.56 -2.03
N GLU A 318 3.95 -21.09 -2.18
CA GLU A 318 5.16 -21.89 -2.01
C GLU A 318 5.24 -22.52 -0.61
N ILE A 319 4.95 -21.72 0.42
CA ILE A 319 4.97 -22.19 1.82
C ILE A 319 3.82 -23.16 2.09
N MET A 320 2.63 -22.91 1.54
CA MET A 320 1.41 -23.69 1.79
C MET A 320 1.32 -24.97 0.95
N ARG A 321 2.09 -25.07 -0.15
CA ARG A 321 2.05 -26.20 -1.09
C ARG A 321 2.27 -27.55 -0.38
N GLY A 322 1.30 -28.48 -0.55
CA GLY A 322 1.35 -29.82 0.02
C GLY A 322 1.12 -29.87 1.53
N LYS A 323 0.77 -28.78 2.17
CA LYS A 323 0.49 -28.67 3.60
C LYS A 323 -0.98 -28.34 3.86
N LYS A 324 -1.39 -28.28 5.11
CA LYS A 324 -2.75 -27.94 5.52
C LYS A 324 -2.72 -26.77 6.51
N VAL A 325 -3.69 -25.87 6.37
CA VAL A 325 -4.03 -24.86 7.37
C VAL A 325 -4.47 -25.61 8.64
N ALA A 326 -4.05 -25.13 9.80
CA ALA A 326 -4.44 -25.71 11.10
C ALA A 326 -5.97 -25.67 11.27
N ASP A 327 -6.54 -26.72 11.86
CA ASP A 327 -8.00 -26.93 11.94
C ASP A 327 -8.75 -25.77 12.62
N ASP A 328 -8.10 -25.09 13.57
CA ASP A 328 -8.68 -23.97 14.33
C ASP A 328 -8.43 -22.60 13.67
N VAL A 329 -7.82 -22.55 12.47
CA VAL A 329 -7.45 -21.28 11.80
C VAL A 329 -8.26 -21.06 10.53
N ARG A 330 -8.83 -19.88 10.39
CA ARG A 330 -9.42 -19.39 9.15
C ARG A 330 -8.34 -18.66 8.34
N CYS A 331 -7.92 -19.22 7.22
CA CYS A 331 -7.00 -18.56 6.30
C CYS A 331 -7.78 -17.94 5.13
N ILE A 332 -7.69 -16.61 4.96
CA ILE A 332 -8.40 -15.86 3.92
C ILE A 332 -7.38 -15.10 3.08
N VAL A 333 -7.51 -15.22 1.75
CA VAL A 333 -6.57 -14.61 0.79
C VAL A 333 -7.30 -13.64 -0.12
N PHE A 334 -6.75 -12.45 -0.30
CA PHE A 334 -7.27 -11.37 -1.13
C PHE A 334 -6.24 -10.94 -2.17
N PRO A 335 -6.30 -11.45 -3.40
CA PRO A 335 -5.48 -10.93 -4.51
C PRO A 335 -5.75 -9.44 -4.73
N GLY A 336 -4.72 -8.65 -5.06
CA GLY A 336 -4.83 -7.19 -5.16
C GLY A 336 -5.71 -6.70 -6.32
N THR A 337 -5.77 -7.43 -7.43
CA THR A 337 -6.58 -7.11 -8.61
C THR A 337 -7.10 -8.36 -9.28
N GLN A 338 -8.06 -8.20 -10.21
CA GLN A 338 -8.52 -9.32 -11.02
C GLN A 338 -7.43 -9.89 -11.94
N ALA A 339 -6.51 -9.05 -12.43
CA ALA A 339 -5.41 -9.53 -13.26
C ALA A 339 -4.42 -10.37 -12.43
N ILE A 340 -4.06 -9.91 -11.22
CA ILE A 340 -3.25 -10.70 -10.27
C ILE A 340 -3.96 -12.01 -9.92
N TYR A 341 -5.27 -11.97 -9.68
CA TYR A 341 -6.05 -13.16 -9.37
C TYR A 341 -6.00 -14.18 -10.51
N LEU A 342 -6.20 -13.72 -11.75
CA LEU A 342 -6.12 -14.57 -12.93
C LEU A 342 -4.71 -15.15 -13.11
N GLU A 343 -3.67 -14.33 -13.01
CA GLU A 343 -2.28 -14.77 -13.09
C GLU A 343 -1.94 -15.80 -12.01
N ALA A 344 -2.42 -15.59 -10.78
CA ALA A 344 -2.23 -16.53 -9.68
C ALA A 344 -2.97 -17.88 -9.91
N ILE A 345 -4.11 -17.86 -10.61
CA ILE A 345 -4.78 -19.11 -11.06
C ILE A 345 -3.93 -19.81 -12.12
N GLU A 346 -3.48 -19.10 -13.15
CA GLU A 346 -2.69 -19.65 -14.24
C GLU A 346 -1.36 -20.27 -13.76
N LYS A 347 -0.74 -19.65 -12.78
CA LYS A 347 0.49 -20.15 -12.13
C LYS A 347 0.26 -21.24 -11.09
N GLY A 348 -1.00 -21.60 -10.80
CA GLY A 348 -1.36 -22.62 -9.84
C GLY A 348 -1.30 -22.20 -8.37
N TYR A 349 -0.96 -20.95 -8.05
CA TYR A 349 -0.85 -20.46 -6.68
C TYR A 349 -2.18 -20.53 -5.93
N ILE A 350 -3.27 -20.15 -6.58
CA ILE A 350 -4.61 -20.26 -6.02
C ILE A 350 -4.95 -21.72 -5.71
N THR A 351 -4.63 -22.63 -6.61
CA THR A 351 -4.89 -24.07 -6.42
C THR A 351 -4.13 -24.61 -5.20
N ASP A 352 -2.85 -24.26 -5.05
CA ASP A 352 -2.05 -24.69 -3.90
C ASP A 352 -2.64 -24.19 -2.57
N MET A 353 -3.03 -22.91 -2.51
CA MET A 353 -3.61 -22.32 -1.31
C MET A 353 -4.99 -22.91 -0.97
N VAL A 354 -5.85 -23.14 -1.98
CA VAL A 354 -7.18 -23.77 -1.77
C VAL A 354 -7.02 -25.22 -1.31
N LEU A 355 -6.10 -25.98 -1.90
CA LEU A 355 -5.80 -27.33 -1.46
C LEU A 355 -5.25 -27.39 -0.03
N ALA A 356 -4.55 -26.35 0.40
CA ALA A 356 -4.11 -26.19 1.78
C ALA A 356 -5.27 -25.86 2.75
N GLY A 357 -6.41 -25.39 2.27
CA GLY A 357 -7.59 -25.04 3.09
C GLY A 357 -7.83 -23.53 3.21
N ALA A 358 -7.15 -22.69 2.43
CA ALA A 358 -7.42 -21.26 2.40
C ALA A 358 -8.69 -20.92 1.59
N ALA A 359 -9.44 -19.91 2.03
CA ALA A 359 -10.55 -19.32 1.29
C ALA A 359 -10.02 -18.14 0.46
N ILE A 360 -10.21 -18.19 -0.87
CA ILE A 360 -9.80 -17.10 -1.75
C ILE A 360 -10.99 -16.20 -2.02
N SER A 361 -10.81 -14.91 -1.78
CA SER A 361 -11.83 -13.90 -2.01
C SER A 361 -11.59 -13.13 -3.32
N THR A 362 -12.58 -12.35 -3.73
CA THR A 362 -12.39 -11.35 -4.78
C THR A 362 -11.46 -10.23 -4.28
N PRO A 363 -10.80 -9.48 -5.18
CA PRO A 363 -10.04 -8.29 -4.80
C PRO A 363 -10.91 -7.29 -4.05
N THR A 364 -10.59 -7.01 -2.80
CA THR A 364 -11.29 -6.01 -1.97
C THR A 364 -10.42 -5.51 -0.82
N CYS A 365 -10.58 -4.26 -0.43
CA CYS A 365 -9.89 -3.66 0.72
C CYS A 365 -10.66 -3.85 2.05
N GLY A 366 -11.89 -4.32 2.00
CA GLY A 366 -12.80 -4.43 3.15
C GLY A 366 -12.25 -5.11 4.40
N PRO A 367 -11.53 -6.23 4.32
CA PRO A 367 -10.94 -6.89 5.49
C PRO A 367 -9.98 -6.03 6.28
N CYS A 368 -9.18 -5.22 5.61
CA CYS A 368 -8.14 -4.38 6.21
C CYS A 368 -8.69 -3.34 7.21
N LEU A 369 -9.95 -2.94 7.06
CA LEU A 369 -10.61 -1.95 7.93
C LEU A 369 -11.75 -2.54 8.78
N GLY A 370 -11.89 -3.86 8.81
CA GLY A 370 -13.04 -4.50 9.49
C GLY A 370 -14.37 -4.18 8.83
N GLY A 371 -14.35 -3.80 7.56
CA GLY A 371 -15.53 -3.37 6.81
C GLY A 371 -16.38 -4.52 6.31
N HIS A 372 -15.76 -5.58 5.85
CA HIS A 372 -16.43 -6.80 5.44
C HIS A 372 -15.41 -7.93 5.18
N MET A 373 -15.87 -9.19 5.19
CA MET A 373 -15.07 -10.42 5.03
C MET A 373 -13.94 -10.57 6.08
N GLY A 374 -14.00 -11.62 6.88
CA GLY A 374 -12.97 -11.93 7.87
C GLY A 374 -12.93 -10.96 9.06
N ILE A 375 -14.07 -10.40 9.45
CA ILE A 375 -14.20 -9.57 10.65
C ILE A 375 -13.96 -10.43 11.89
N LEU A 376 -13.15 -9.94 12.82
CA LEU A 376 -12.78 -10.63 14.06
C LEU A 376 -13.82 -10.41 15.17
N ALA A 377 -14.10 -11.47 15.92
CA ALA A 377 -14.88 -11.42 17.15
C ALA A 377 -14.03 -10.99 18.35
N ALA A 378 -14.69 -10.82 19.52
CA ALA A 378 -14.02 -10.50 20.78
C ALA A 378 -12.98 -11.57 21.14
N GLY A 379 -11.76 -11.16 21.47
CA GLY A 379 -10.67 -12.04 21.89
C GLY A 379 -10.00 -12.84 20.78
N GLU A 380 -10.49 -12.76 19.53
CA GLU A 380 -9.83 -13.43 18.41
C GLU A 380 -8.49 -12.74 18.02
N ARG A 381 -7.53 -13.56 17.60
CA ARG A 381 -6.19 -13.16 17.16
C ARG A 381 -5.99 -13.44 15.69
N ALA A 382 -5.48 -12.46 14.95
CA ALA A 382 -5.16 -12.64 13.54
C ALA A 382 -3.72 -12.26 13.21
N VAL A 383 -3.06 -13.07 12.39
CA VAL A 383 -1.86 -12.64 11.66
C VAL A 383 -2.31 -12.10 10.29
N SER A 384 -1.87 -10.89 9.96
CA SER A 384 -2.34 -10.20 8.76
C SER A 384 -1.20 -9.53 8.00
N THR A 385 -1.27 -9.58 6.69
CA THR A 385 -0.36 -8.84 5.80
C THR A 385 -0.87 -7.42 5.50
N THR A 386 -1.96 -6.98 6.13
CA THR A 386 -2.46 -5.61 6.05
C THR A 386 -1.47 -4.61 6.68
N ASN A 387 -1.81 -3.34 6.70
CA ASN A 387 -0.89 -2.27 7.08
C ASN A 387 -1.11 -1.70 8.48
N ARG A 388 -2.23 -1.96 9.14
CA ARG A 388 -2.61 -1.40 10.45
C ARG A 388 -3.13 -2.47 11.40
N ASN A 389 -2.80 -2.32 12.69
CA ASN A 389 -3.23 -3.21 13.77
C ASN A 389 -3.76 -2.46 15.00
N PHE A 390 -4.32 -1.27 14.79
CA PHE A 390 -4.93 -0.48 15.87
C PHE A 390 -6.10 -1.21 16.52
N VAL A 391 -6.47 -0.82 17.74
CA VAL A 391 -7.62 -1.36 18.45
C VAL A 391 -8.87 -1.36 17.56
N GLY A 392 -9.52 -2.50 17.39
CA GLY A 392 -10.72 -2.67 16.57
C GLY A 392 -10.51 -2.58 15.06
N ARG A 393 -9.26 -2.57 14.57
CA ARG A 393 -8.97 -2.36 13.15
C ARG A 393 -9.61 -3.39 12.21
N MET A 394 -9.66 -4.66 12.61
CA MET A 394 -10.22 -5.73 11.79
C MET A 394 -11.50 -6.35 12.39
N GLY A 395 -12.16 -5.67 13.36
CA GLY A 395 -13.36 -6.18 13.97
C GLY A 395 -13.60 -5.66 15.37
N HIS A 396 -13.82 -6.57 16.32
CA HIS A 396 -14.10 -6.22 17.71
C HIS A 396 -12.92 -5.51 18.37
N THR A 397 -13.17 -4.60 19.29
CA THR A 397 -12.13 -3.82 20.00
C THR A 397 -11.23 -4.66 20.90
N GLU A 398 -11.69 -5.84 21.31
CA GLU A 398 -10.90 -6.82 22.08
C GLU A 398 -10.15 -7.83 21.18
N SER A 399 -10.23 -7.70 19.85
CA SER A 399 -9.45 -8.52 18.95
C SER A 399 -8.02 -7.99 18.81
N GLU A 400 -7.10 -8.90 18.51
CA GLU A 400 -5.68 -8.60 18.34
C GLU A 400 -5.22 -8.89 16.92
N VAL A 401 -4.56 -7.93 16.29
CA VAL A 401 -4.01 -8.09 14.93
C VAL A 401 -2.49 -7.98 15.00
N TYR A 402 -1.80 -8.99 14.47
CA TYR A 402 -0.36 -9.06 14.33
C TYR A 402 0.00 -8.85 12.86
N LEU A 403 0.76 -7.79 12.55
CA LEU A 403 1.18 -7.54 11.17
C LEU A 403 2.44 -8.35 10.84
N ALA A 404 2.43 -9.00 9.70
CA ALA A 404 3.56 -9.80 9.26
C ALA A 404 3.64 -9.88 7.72
N SER A 405 4.77 -10.40 7.21
CA SER A 405 4.94 -10.69 5.78
C SER A 405 4.09 -11.89 5.33
N PRO A 406 3.83 -12.04 4.01
CA PRO A 406 3.15 -13.21 3.47
C PRO A 406 3.80 -14.53 3.88
N ALA A 407 5.12 -14.56 4.02
CA ALA A 407 5.85 -15.74 4.45
C ALA A 407 5.52 -16.13 5.89
N VAL A 408 5.57 -15.20 6.82
CA VAL A 408 5.19 -15.43 8.22
C VAL A 408 3.71 -15.76 8.34
N ALA A 409 2.85 -15.06 7.61
CA ALA A 409 1.40 -15.31 7.62
C ALA A 409 1.06 -16.72 7.14
N ALA A 410 1.65 -17.17 6.03
CA ALA A 410 1.44 -18.51 5.50
C ALA A 410 1.97 -19.62 6.45
N ALA A 411 3.15 -19.41 7.06
CA ALA A 411 3.69 -20.32 8.06
C ALA A 411 2.77 -20.41 9.29
N SER A 412 2.30 -19.28 9.78
CA SER A 412 1.38 -19.19 10.92
C SER A 412 0.04 -19.86 10.64
N ALA A 413 -0.48 -19.77 9.41
CA ALA A 413 -1.69 -20.46 9.01
C ALA A 413 -1.57 -21.99 9.14
N ILE A 414 -0.39 -22.56 8.82
CA ILE A 414 -0.12 -23.98 8.89
C ILE A 414 0.06 -24.44 10.33
N THR A 415 0.75 -23.69 11.16
CA THR A 415 1.09 -24.09 12.54
C THR A 415 0.01 -23.78 13.56
N GLY A 416 -0.93 -22.88 13.26
CA GLY A 416 -1.95 -22.40 14.18
C GLY A 416 -1.44 -21.40 15.23
N LYS A 417 -0.21 -20.91 15.08
CA LYS A 417 0.44 -19.93 15.96
C LYS A 417 1.36 -19.02 15.14
N ILE A 418 1.82 -17.92 15.73
CA ILE A 418 2.85 -17.09 15.09
C ILE A 418 4.11 -17.94 14.91
N SER A 419 4.55 -18.11 13.67
CA SER A 419 5.69 -18.96 13.32
C SER A 419 6.58 -18.39 12.24
N SER A 420 7.87 -18.69 12.36
CA SER A 420 8.84 -18.41 11.31
C SER A 420 8.59 -19.29 10.08
N PRO A 421 8.78 -18.79 8.85
CA PRO A 421 8.74 -19.61 7.64
C PRO A 421 9.70 -20.83 7.67
N SER A 422 10.83 -20.69 8.36
CA SER A 422 11.83 -21.77 8.52
C SER A 422 11.32 -22.96 9.32
N GLU A 423 10.36 -22.78 10.23
CA GLU A 423 9.73 -23.87 10.99
C GLU A 423 8.92 -24.80 10.09
N VAL A 424 8.36 -24.28 9.00
CA VAL A 424 7.48 -24.99 8.09
C VAL A 424 8.21 -25.52 6.85
N CYS A 425 9.20 -24.79 6.36
CA CYS A 425 9.89 -25.09 5.11
C CYS A 425 11.20 -25.86 5.32
N GLY A 426 11.57 -26.19 6.56
CA GLY A 426 12.84 -26.79 6.89
C GLY A 426 13.95 -25.76 6.82
N GLY A 427 14.64 -25.51 7.93
CA GLY A 427 15.78 -24.61 7.94
C GLY A 427 16.94 -25.23 7.17
N GLU A 428 17.46 -24.55 6.15
CA GLU A 428 18.90 -24.58 5.96
C GLU A 428 19.50 -23.81 7.13
N LYS A 429 20.24 -24.52 7.99
CA LYS A 429 21.04 -23.94 9.06
C LYS A 429 22.17 -23.10 8.49
#